data_e33ef386e5f0daff18c0eb2265b058d6
#
_entry.id   e33ef386e5f0daff18c0eb2265b058d6
#
_cell.length_a   1.000
_cell.length_b   1.000
_cell.length_c   1.000
_cell.angle_alpha   90.00
_cell.angle_beta   90.00
_cell.angle_gamma   90.00
#
_symmetry.space_group_name_H-M   'P 1'
#
loop_
_entity.id
_entity.type
_entity.pdbx_description
1 polymer ?
#
loop_
_entity_poly.entity_id
_entity_poly.type
_entity_poly.pdbx_seq_one_letter_code
_entity_poly.pdbx_strand_id
1 'polypeptide(L)'
;DSSSAAIVACGLLEAAKYADPAEAESWRTLARQMLASLWDHYAVRPGTLGSGQLLHGTYSKKSPYNTCTPEGVDECTSWGDYFYMEALTRLTKDWEMYW
;
A
#
# COMPACT_ATOMS: atom_id res chain seq x y z
N ASP A 1 -6.79 -4.97 5.91
CA ASP A 1 -5.35 -4.74 5.89
C ASP A 1 -4.98 -3.84 4.71
N SER A 2 -4.79 -2.55 4.98
CA SER A 2 -4.48 -1.54 3.95
C SER A 2 -3.11 -1.75 3.30
N SER A 3 -2.17 -2.37 4.01
CA SER A 3 -0.84 -2.64 3.45
C SER A 3 -0.90 -3.56 2.23
N SER A 4 -1.82 -4.51 2.22
CA SER A 4 -2.04 -5.39 1.06
C SER A 4 -2.43 -4.62 -0.19
N ALA A 5 -3.30 -3.60 -0.05
CA ALA A 5 -3.69 -2.76 -1.18
C ALA A 5 -2.50 -1.96 -1.72
N ALA A 6 -1.67 -1.41 -0.85
CA ALA A 6 -0.47 -0.69 -1.26
C ALA A 6 0.52 -1.60 -2.02
N ILE A 7 0.74 -2.81 -1.51
CA ILE A 7 1.62 -3.82 -2.15
C ILE A 7 1.07 -4.22 -3.53
N VAL A 8 -0.23 -4.48 -3.62
CA VAL A 8 -0.88 -4.84 -4.90
C VAL A 8 -0.78 -3.68 -5.90
N ALA A 9 -0.99 -2.44 -5.46
CA ALA A 9 -0.84 -1.28 -6.34
C ALA A 9 0.58 -1.18 -6.91
N CYS A 10 1.61 -1.39 -6.10
CA CYS A 10 3.00 -1.45 -6.58
C CYS A 10 3.18 -2.58 -7.62
N GLY A 11 2.65 -3.77 -7.34
CA GLY A 11 2.72 -4.90 -8.25
C GLY A 11 2.04 -4.65 -9.59
N LEU A 12 0.87 -4.03 -9.58
CA LEU A 12 0.14 -3.66 -10.80
C LEU A 12 0.92 -2.64 -11.64
N LEU A 13 1.52 -1.63 -11.00
CA LEU A 13 2.33 -0.63 -11.70
C LEU A 13 3.60 -1.23 -12.29
N GLU A 14 4.23 -2.16 -11.60
CA GLU A 14 5.38 -2.88 -12.14
C GLU A 14 4.99 -3.79 -13.29
N ALA A 15 3.96 -4.62 -13.11
CA ALA A 15 3.48 -5.55 -14.13
C ALA A 15 3.04 -4.84 -15.42
N ALA A 16 2.48 -3.63 -15.30
CA ALA A 16 2.07 -2.83 -16.44
C ALA A 16 3.22 -2.50 -17.41
N LYS A 17 4.46 -2.52 -16.95
CA LYS A 17 5.63 -2.30 -17.81
C LYS A 17 5.85 -3.43 -18.82
N TYR A 18 5.33 -4.62 -18.55
CA TYR A 18 5.54 -5.84 -19.32
C TYR A 18 4.30 -6.34 -20.04
N ALA A 19 3.15 -5.72 -19.81
CA ALA A 19 1.88 -6.07 -20.43
C ALA A 19 1.69 -5.38 -21.78
N ASP A 20 0.76 -5.89 -22.61
CA ASP A 20 0.35 -5.13 -23.79
C ASP A 20 -0.31 -3.80 -23.41
N PRO A 21 -0.38 -2.81 -24.33
CA PRO A 21 -0.82 -1.45 -23.97
C PRO A 21 -2.22 -1.37 -23.36
N ALA A 22 -3.18 -2.17 -23.84
CA ALA A 22 -4.56 -2.14 -23.34
C ALA A 22 -4.64 -2.74 -21.92
N GLU A 23 -3.97 -3.85 -21.69
CA GLU A 23 -3.90 -4.49 -20.38
C GLU A 23 -3.10 -3.64 -19.39
N ALA A 24 -1.99 -3.05 -19.81
CA ALA A 24 -1.19 -2.15 -19.00
C ALA A 24 -1.99 -0.94 -18.51
N GLU A 25 -2.80 -0.33 -19.37
CA GLU A 25 -3.63 0.82 -18.98
C GLU A 25 -4.73 0.39 -17.98
N SER A 26 -5.32 -0.77 -18.17
CA SER A 26 -6.29 -1.35 -17.24
C SER A 26 -5.68 -1.52 -15.83
N TRP A 27 -4.47 -2.05 -15.75
CA TRP A 27 -3.77 -2.25 -14.48
C TRP A 27 -3.34 -0.93 -13.82
N ARG A 28 -2.88 0.04 -14.60
CA ARG A 28 -2.58 1.38 -14.07
C ARG A 28 -3.83 2.07 -13.52
N THR A 29 -4.95 1.95 -14.22
CA THR A 29 -6.23 2.50 -13.77
C THR A 29 -6.66 1.89 -12.45
N LEU A 30 -6.56 0.56 -12.32
CA LEU A 30 -6.89 -0.13 -11.08
C LEU A 30 -5.96 0.31 -9.94
N ALA A 31 -4.67 0.42 -10.18
CA ALA A 31 -3.71 0.89 -9.18
C ALA A 31 -4.03 2.31 -8.71
N ARG A 32 -4.37 3.22 -9.64
CA ARG A 32 -4.78 4.60 -9.29
C ARG A 32 -6.05 4.61 -8.44
N GLN A 33 -7.03 3.78 -8.77
CA GLN A 33 -8.28 3.68 -7.99
C GLN A 33 -7.99 3.17 -6.57
N MET A 34 -7.14 2.16 -6.44
CA MET A 34 -6.74 1.64 -5.13
C MET A 34 -6.02 2.72 -4.30
N LEU A 35 -5.09 3.44 -4.91
CA LEU A 35 -4.34 4.51 -4.22
C LEU A 35 -5.23 5.70 -3.86
N ALA A 36 -6.20 6.05 -4.71
CA ALA A 36 -7.20 7.07 -4.39
C ALA A 36 -8.04 6.67 -3.17
N SER A 37 -8.47 5.42 -3.10
CA SER A 37 -9.20 4.90 -1.94
C SER A 37 -8.34 4.92 -0.67
N LEU A 38 -7.08 4.53 -0.77
CA LEU A 38 -6.15 4.60 0.38
C LEU A 38 -5.97 6.04 0.85
N TRP A 39 -5.80 6.98 -0.05
CA TRP A 39 -5.69 8.40 0.28
C TRP A 39 -6.95 8.92 0.96
N ASP A 40 -8.12 8.61 0.43
CA ASP A 40 -9.39 9.16 0.92
C ASP A 40 -9.79 8.58 2.28
N HIS A 41 -9.47 7.33 2.58
CA HIS A 41 -10.03 6.61 3.72
C HIS A 41 -8.99 6.08 4.72
N TYR A 42 -7.73 5.95 4.34
CA TYR A 42 -6.72 5.22 5.12
C TYR A 42 -5.45 6.02 5.38
N ALA A 43 -5.21 7.11 4.68
CA ALA A 43 -4.00 7.91 4.87
C ALA A 43 -4.09 8.77 6.12
N VAL A 44 -2.99 8.85 6.86
CA VAL A 44 -2.86 9.77 7.99
C VAL A 44 -2.83 11.21 7.45
N ARG A 45 -3.66 12.08 8.02
CA ARG A 45 -3.72 13.48 7.61
C ARG A 45 -2.73 14.35 8.38
N PRO A 46 -2.24 15.45 7.80
CA PRO A 46 -1.40 16.42 8.50
C PRO A 46 -2.05 16.90 9.81
N GLY A 47 -1.25 16.98 10.86
CA GLY A 47 -1.72 17.39 12.19
C GLY A 47 -2.30 16.26 13.05
N THR A 48 -2.45 15.05 12.51
CA THR A 48 -2.82 13.86 13.27
C THR A 48 -1.61 13.40 14.10
N LEU A 49 -1.85 13.03 15.36
CA LEU A 49 -0.81 12.45 16.20
C LEU A 49 -0.44 11.05 15.72
N GLY A 50 0.84 10.75 15.71
CA GLY A 50 1.39 9.46 15.29
C GLY A 50 2.45 9.61 14.21
N SER A 51 3.17 8.54 13.94
CA SER A 51 4.32 8.54 13.02
C SER A 51 4.10 7.75 11.74
N GLY A 52 2.99 7.02 11.62
CA GLY A 52 2.68 6.22 10.43
C GLY A 52 2.04 7.05 9.32
N GLN A 53 2.01 6.50 8.11
CA GLN A 53 1.41 7.12 6.93
C GLN A 53 0.08 6.46 6.53
N LEU A 54 -0.04 5.17 6.73
CA LEU A 54 -1.19 4.40 6.29
C LEU A 54 -1.83 3.67 7.49
N LEU A 55 -3.10 4.00 7.74
CA LEU A 55 -3.91 3.40 8.81
C LEU A 55 -4.43 2.00 8.42
N HIS A 56 -4.86 1.24 9.43
CA HIS A 56 -5.56 -0.04 9.28
C HIS A 56 -4.73 -1.14 8.62
N GLY A 57 -3.41 -1.11 8.81
CA GLY A 57 -2.52 -2.20 8.50
C GLY A 57 -2.62 -3.30 9.57
N THR A 58 -2.26 -4.51 9.19
CA THR A 58 -2.23 -5.64 10.12
C THR A 58 -0.78 -6.11 10.31
N TYR A 59 -0.26 -5.93 11.52
CA TYR A 59 1.04 -6.48 11.90
C TYR A 59 0.92 -7.99 12.11
N SER A 60 -0.01 -8.41 12.95
CA SER A 60 -0.21 -9.83 13.23
C SER A 60 -1.56 -10.07 13.90
N LYS A 61 -2.17 -11.19 13.59
CA LYS A 61 -3.39 -11.62 14.26
C LYS A 61 -3.07 -12.62 15.37
N LYS A 62 -3.63 -12.39 16.55
CA LYS A 62 -3.48 -13.32 17.68
C LYS A 62 -3.96 -14.74 17.31
N SER A 63 -3.15 -15.71 17.59
CA SER A 63 -3.43 -17.14 17.39
C SER A 63 -2.71 -17.96 18.46
N PRO A 64 -2.95 -19.28 18.57
CA PRO A 64 -2.20 -20.13 19.50
C PRO A 64 -0.68 -20.07 19.32
N TYR A 65 -0.22 -19.72 18.14
CA TYR A 65 1.21 -19.63 17.79
C TYR A 65 1.75 -18.20 17.80
N ASN A 66 0.87 -17.23 17.92
CA ASN A 66 1.21 -15.81 17.89
C ASN A 66 0.47 -15.10 19.00
N THR A 67 1.20 -14.51 19.92
CA THR A 67 0.67 -13.86 21.13
C THR A 67 0.51 -12.35 20.96
N CYS A 68 0.56 -11.83 19.73
CA CYS A 68 0.33 -10.41 19.49
C CYS A 68 -1.01 -9.96 20.05
N THR A 69 -1.04 -8.73 20.50
CA THR A 69 -2.25 -8.10 21.05
C THR A 69 -3.28 -7.83 19.95
N PRO A 70 -4.55 -7.61 20.30
CA PRO A 70 -5.57 -7.21 19.33
C PRO A 70 -5.19 -5.94 18.53
N GLU A 71 -4.39 -5.05 19.11
CA GLU A 71 -3.92 -3.82 18.48
C GLU A 71 -3.12 -4.10 17.20
N GLY A 72 -2.41 -5.22 17.14
CA GLY A 72 -1.63 -5.61 15.95
C GLY A 72 -2.44 -5.86 14.68
N VAL A 73 -3.77 -5.82 14.73
CA VAL A 73 -4.65 -6.01 13.56
C VAL A 73 -5.19 -4.69 13.00
N ASP A 74 -4.89 -3.56 13.63
CA ASP A 74 -5.33 -2.24 13.17
C ASP A 74 -4.27 -1.20 13.50
N GLU A 75 -3.18 -1.21 12.74
CA GLU A 75 -1.98 -0.43 13.01
C GLU A 75 -1.44 0.25 11.75
N CYS A 76 -0.55 1.23 11.95
CA CYS A 76 0.38 1.61 10.90
C CYS A 76 1.56 0.63 10.91
N THR A 77 1.93 0.11 9.76
CA THR A 77 3.07 -0.80 9.64
C THR A 77 4.14 -0.22 8.74
N SER A 78 5.41 -0.52 9.03
CA SER A 78 6.52 0.01 8.22
C SER A 78 6.44 -0.44 6.75
N TRP A 79 6.01 -1.66 6.49
CA TRP A 79 5.82 -2.13 5.11
C TRP A 79 4.60 -1.50 4.43
N GLY A 80 3.52 -1.24 5.17
CA GLY A 80 2.37 -0.50 4.65
C GLY A 80 2.78 0.91 4.23
N ASP A 81 3.47 1.62 5.08
CA ASP A 81 4.00 2.95 4.80
C ASP A 81 4.96 2.94 3.61
N TYR A 82 5.91 1.99 3.61
CA TYR A 82 6.88 1.87 2.52
C TYR A 82 6.21 1.65 1.16
N PHE A 83 5.34 0.65 1.05
CA PHE A 83 4.72 0.34 -0.23
C PHE A 83 3.71 1.42 -0.67
N TYR A 84 3.07 2.10 0.27
CA TYR A 84 2.24 3.24 -0.05
C TYR A 84 3.07 4.38 -0.67
N MET A 85 4.20 4.72 -0.07
CA MET A 85 5.11 5.73 -0.61
C MET A 85 5.74 5.31 -1.93
N GLU A 86 6.11 4.03 -2.08
CA GLU A 86 6.62 3.50 -3.34
C GLU A 86 5.57 3.63 -4.45
N ALA A 87 4.33 3.25 -4.20
CA ALA A 87 3.25 3.32 -5.19
C ALA A 87 3.00 4.77 -5.64
N LEU A 88 2.96 5.72 -4.71
CA LEU A 88 2.83 7.15 -5.05
C LEU A 88 4.02 7.65 -5.87
N THR A 89 5.22 7.22 -5.54
CA THR A 89 6.42 7.58 -6.28
C THR A 89 6.39 7.03 -7.71
N ARG A 90 5.95 5.79 -7.89
CA ARG A 90 5.79 5.15 -9.21
C ARG A 90 4.80 5.88 -10.12
N LEU A 91 3.80 6.58 -9.55
CA LEU A 91 2.86 7.40 -10.33
C LEU A 91 3.47 8.71 -10.83
N THR A 92 4.52 9.20 -10.16
CA THR A 92 5.10 10.52 -10.43
C THR A 92 6.47 10.47 -11.09
N LYS A 93 7.16 9.33 -11.03
CA LYS A 93 8.53 9.13 -11.54
C LYS A 93 8.69 7.75 -12.16
N ASP A 94 9.66 7.60 -13.04
CA ASP A 94 10.14 6.29 -13.45
C ASP A 94 10.74 5.58 -12.23
N TRP A 95 10.39 4.34 -12.05
CA TRP A 95 10.85 3.52 -10.94
C TRP A 95 11.66 2.33 -11.43
N GLU A 96 12.86 2.17 -10.91
CA GLU A 96 13.68 1.00 -11.13
C GLU A 96 13.66 0.11 -9.89
N MET A 97 13.52 -1.20 -10.11
CA MET A 97 13.59 -2.16 -9.01
C MET A 97 15.04 -2.35 -8.58
N TYR A 98 15.23 -2.37 -7.27
CA TYR A 98 16.55 -2.57 -6.67
C TYR A 98 16.74 -3.96 -6.07
N TRP A 99 15.72 -4.79 -6.15
CA TRP A 99 15.74 -6.14 -5.61
C TRP A 99 14.97 -7.11 -6.51
#